data_c5d4ff58de1ccd0416a9fb85f935fe41
#
_entry.id   c5d4ff58de1ccd0416a9fb85f935fe41
#
_cell.length_a   1.000
_cell.length_b   1.000
_cell.length_c   1.000
_cell.angle_alpha   90.00
_cell.angle_beta   90.00
_cell.angle_gamma   90.00
#
_symmetry.space_group_name_H-M   'P 1'
#
loop_
_entity.id
_entity.type
_entity.pdbx_description
1 polymer ?
#
loop_
_entity_poly.entity_id
_entity_poly.type
_entity_poly.pdbx_seq_one_letter_code
_entity_poly.pdbx_strand_id
1 'polypeptide(L)'
;MKATTVRFGDDLWAMLERESDGLGISAAQFVREATILRLATLAGRRGDPQADATIADIAARATRGGSGSRLTQELAEPGRLAALHHATILDTPAEESFDRLAGLAARILNAPVALVSAIDRDRQFFKSCLGLPEPWVTRRESPLTHSFCQHVVAAREPLVVSDARQDPQLRDNLAIRDMGVIAYLGVPLITREGHAVGTLCVIDHKPRVWTTDQVDLLRDLATSVVTEITLRSAPDGALRRPAKRRRNSRV
;
A
#
# COMPACT_ATOMS: atom_id res chain seq x y z
N MET A 1 11.74 -25.28 11.61
CA MET A 1 12.58 -24.17 11.07
C MET A 1 13.68 -23.87 12.08
N LYS A 2 14.92 -23.68 11.64
CA LYS A 2 15.99 -23.21 12.52
C LYS A 2 16.04 -21.68 12.45
N ALA A 3 16.02 -21.00 13.59
CA ALA A 3 16.19 -19.56 13.67
C ALA A 3 17.62 -19.25 14.09
N THR A 4 18.23 -18.22 13.50
CA THR A 4 19.52 -17.70 13.92
C THR A 4 19.44 -16.18 13.94
N THR A 5 20.22 -15.56 14.82
CA THR A 5 20.32 -14.10 14.93
C THR A 5 21.66 -13.69 14.36
N VAL A 6 21.66 -12.78 13.39
CA VAL A 6 22.85 -12.15 12.84
C VAL A 6 22.88 -10.71 13.32
N ARG A 7 24.02 -10.28 13.87
CA ARG A 7 24.24 -8.87 14.28
C ARG A 7 25.11 -8.20 13.22
N PHE A 8 24.70 -7.02 12.82
CA PHE A 8 25.44 -6.16 11.89
C PHE A 8 25.98 -4.95 12.65
N GLY A 9 27.14 -4.45 12.26
CA GLY A 9 27.63 -3.14 12.73
C GLY A 9 26.78 -2.03 12.10
N ASP A 10 26.76 -0.86 12.76
CA ASP A 10 25.88 0.26 12.39
C ASP A 10 26.09 0.71 10.93
N ASP A 11 27.34 0.76 10.45
CA ASP A 11 27.65 1.15 9.07
C ASP A 11 27.07 0.16 8.04
N LEU A 12 27.21 -1.15 8.30
CA LEU A 12 26.68 -2.18 7.41
C LEU A 12 25.16 -2.22 7.47
N TRP A 13 24.58 -1.98 8.65
CA TRP A 13 23.12 -1.90 8.80
C TRP A 13 22.54 -0.72 8.01
N ALA A 14 23.17 0.45 8.10
CA ALA A 14 22.76 1.62 7.31
C ALA A 14 22.88 1.41 5.79
N MET A 15 23.88 0.64 5.35
CA MET A 15 23.97 0.24 3.94
C MET A 15 22.85 -0.73 3.55
N LEU A 16 22.57 -1.74 4.38
CA LEU A 16 21.51 -2.71 4.14
C LEU A 16 20.14 -2.04 4.05
N GLU A 17 19.83 -1.11 4.96
CA GLU A 17 18.60 -0.33 4.93
C GLU A 17 18.49 0.46 3.64
N ARG A 18 19.51 1.20 3.26
CA ARG A 18 19.51 2.01 2.03
C ARG A 18 19.30 1.16 0.78
N GLU A 19 20.01 0.05 0.65
CA GLU A 19 19.89 -0.82 -0.53
C GLU A 19 18.54 -1.55 -0.56
N SER A 20 18.05 -2.03 0.59
CA SER A 20 16.74 -2.68 0.66
C SER A 20 15.60 -1.70 0.40
N ASP A 21 15.70 -0.45 0.89
CA ASP A 21 14.74 0.62 0.63
C ASP A 21 14.72 0.99 -0.86
N GLY A 22 15.91 1.09 -1.49
CA GLY A 22 16.02 1.33 -2.93
C GLY A 22 15.40 0.23 -3.80
N LEU A 23 15.29 -0.99 -3.27
CA LEU A 23 14.66 -2.15 -3.94
C LEU A 23 13.20 -2.36 -3.50
N GLY A 24 12.70 -1.59 -2.53
CA GLY A 24 11.35 -1.75 -1.99
C GLY A 24 11.13 -3.07 -1.23
N ILE A 25 12.18 -3.65 -0.64
CA ILE A 25 12.14 -4.90 0.11
C ILE A 25 12.64 -4.69 1.55
N SER A 26 12.27 -5.58 2.48
CA SER A 26 12.80 -5.51 3.84
C SER A 26 14.28 -5.92 3.89
N ALA A 27 15.07 -5.36 4.83
CA ALA A 27 16.45 -5.77 5.07
C ALA A 27 16.58 -7.29 5.31
N ALA A 28 15.61 -7.90 5.98
CA ALA A 28 15.56 -9.35 6.18
C ALA A 28 15.37 -10.13 4.86
N GLN A 29 14.58 -9.61 3.94
CA GLN A 29 14.42 -10.19 2.60
C GLN A 29 15.69 -10.01 1.79
N PHE A 30 16.27 -8.82 1.80
CA PHE A 30 17.57 -8.53 1.12
C PHE A 30 18.67 -9.50 1.59
N VAL A 31 18.81 -9.69 2.91
CA VAL A 31 19.80 -10.64 3.48
C VAL A 31 19.50 -12.08 3.05
N ARG A 32 18.25 -12.52 3.02
CA ARG A 32 17.87 -13.85 2.52
C ARG A 32 18.25 -14.05 1.07
N GLU A 33 17.93 -13.10 0.20
CA GLU A 33 18.24 -13.15 -1.24
C GLU A 33 19.74 -13.13 -1.50
N ALA A 34 20.48 -12.25 -0.81
CA ALA A 34 21.95 -12.22 -0.87
C ALA A 34 22.58 -13.53 -0.40
N THR A 35 22.02 -14.17 0.63
CA THR A 35 22.48 -15.47 1.13
C THR A 35 22.24 -16.58 0.10
N ILE A 36 21.07 -16.63 -0.53
CA ILE A 36 20.74 -17.60 -1.59
C ILE A 36 21.69 -17.42 -2.77
N LEU A 37 21.90 -16.18 -3.22
CA LEU A 37 22.82 -15.87 -4.31
C LEU A 37 24.26 -16.30 -3.99
N ARG A 38 24.70 -16.05 -2.75
CA ARG A 38 26.06 -16.48 -2.31
C ARG A 38 26.21 -17.99 -2.26
N LEU A 39 25.17 -18.70 -1.78
CA LEU A 39 25.15 -20.16 -1.76
C LEU A 39 25.16 -20.72 -3.19
N ALA A 40 24.38 -20.17 -4.11
CA ALA A 40 24.40 -20.56 -5.52
C ALA A 40 25.77 -20.36 -6.16
N THR A 41 26.41 -19.20 -5.93
CA THR A 41 27.79 -18.95 -6.42
C THR A 41 28.79 -19.95 -5.90
N LEU A 42 28.69 -20.35 -4.63
CA LEU A 42 29.61 -21.32 -4.01
C LEU A 42 29.35 -22.74 -4.49
N ALA A 43 28.10 -23.13 -4.71
CA ALA A 43 27.74 -24.46 -5.25
C ALA A 43 28.22 -24.60 -6.70
N GLY A 44 27.97 -23.62 -7.56
CA GLY A 44 28.44 -23.62 -8.94
C GLY A 44 29.97 -23.71 -9.04
N ARG A 45 30.73 -23.08 -8.10
CA ARG A 45 32.20 -23.21 -8.04
C ARG A 45 32.67 -24.60 -7.63
N ARG A 46 31.86 -25.38 -6.88
CA ARG A 46 32.18 -26.73 -6.43
C ARG A 46 31.76 -27.80 -7.42
N GLY A 47 30.96 -27.45 -8.42
CA GLY A 47 30.41 -28.40 -9.40
C GLY A 47 29.52 -29.47 -8.76
N ASP A 48 28.78 -29.12 -7.69
CA ASP A 48 27.88 -30.03 -6.98
C ASP A 48 26.45 -29.90 -7.53
N PRO A 49 25.99 -30.83 -8.40
CA PRO A 49 24.67 -30.74 -9.04
C PRO A 49 23.54 -30.86 -8.03
N GLN A 50 23.74 -31.50 -6.89
CA GLN A 50 22.72 -31.70 -5.87
C GLN A 50 22.53 -30.43 -5.02
N ALA A 51 23.63 -29.71 -4.78
CA ALA A 51 23.57 -28.39 -4.14
C ALA A 51 22.93 -27.37 -5.09
N ASP A 52 23.23 -27.40 -6.39
CA ASP A 52 22.63 -26.53 -7.40
C ASP A 52 21.12 -26.77 -7.50
N ALA A 53 20.66 -28.04 -7.56
CA ALA A 53 19.24 -28.38 -7.57
C ALA A 53 18.52 -27.95 -6.28
N THR A 54 19.16 -28.13 -5.12
CA THR A 54 18.61 -27.72 -3.83
C THR A 54 18.48 -26.20 -3.72
N ILE A 55 19.49 -25.47 -4.16
CA ILE A 55 19.50 -24.01 -4.16
C ILE A 55 18.47 -23.46 -5.17
N ALA A 56 18.37 -24.08 -6.35
CA ALA A 56 17.35 -23.73 -7.35
C ALA A 56 15.93 -23.96 -6.79
N ASP A 57 15.69 -25.05 -6.06
CA ASP A 57 14.40 -25.32 -5.38
C ASP A 57 14.13 -24.33 -4.23
N ILE A 58 15.14 -23.98 -3.42
CA ILE A 58 15.03 -22.95 -2.39
C ILE A 58 14.76 -21.57 -3.02
N ALA A 59 15.48 -21.20 -4.05
CA ALA A 59 15.25 -19.97 -4.79
C ALA A 59 13.85 -19.93 -5.43
N ALA A 60 13.44 -21.04 -6.05
CA ALA A 60 12.08 -21.19 -6.60
C ALA A 60 10.97 -21.22 -5.54
N ARG A 61 11.26 -21.68 -4.32
CA ARG A 61 10.31 -21.57 -3.18
C ARG A 61 10.32 -20.16 -2.59
N ALA A 62 11.47 -19.52 -2.51
CA ALA A 62 11.57 -18.12 -2.09
C ALA A 62 10.81 -17.19 -3.07
N THR A 63 10.87 -17.50 -4.38
CA THR A 63 10.08 -16.79 -5.41
C THR A 63 8.61 -17.24 -5.47
N ARG A 64 8.30 -18.50 -5.16
CA ARG A 64 6.92 -19.03 -5.08
C ARG A 64 6.24 -18.77 -3.73
N GLY A 65 6.98 -18.72 -2.64
CA GLY A 65 6.53 -18.31 -1.31
C GLY A 65 6.52 -16.80 -1.14
N GLY A 66 7.01 -16.08 -2.15
CA GLY A 66 7.00 -14.64 -2.21
C GLY A 66 5.64 -14.12 -2.63
N SER A 67 4.77 -13.86 -1.65
CA SER A 67 3.72 -12.84 -1.78
C SER A 67 4.29 -11.58 -2.49
N GLY A 68 5.59 -11.30 -2.37
CA GLY A 68 6.29 -10.20 -3.00
C GLY A 68 6.33 -10.22 -4.54
N SER A 69 6.49 -11.38 -5.17
CA SER A 69 6.57 -11.43 -6.65
C SER A 69 5.22 -11.11 -7.31
N ARG A 70 4.12 -11.68 -6.80
CA ARG A 70 2.77 -11.39 -7.31
C ARG A 70 2.35 -9.97 -6.93
N LEU A 71 2.60 -9.57 -5.69
CA LEU A 71 2.33 -8.23 -5.20
C LEU A 71 3.04 -7.18 -6.06
N THR A 72 4.33 -7.35 -6.32
CA THR A 72 5.12 -6.43 -7.16
C THR A 72 4.58 -6.37 -8.60
N GLN A 73 4.17 -7.50 -9.17
CA GLN A 73 3.58 -7.54 -10.51
C GLN A 73 2.24 -6.79 -10.59
N GLU A 74 1.35 -7.02 -9.62
CA GLU A 74 0.04 -6.33 -9.55
C GLU A 74 0.23 -4.82 -9.36
N LEU A 75 1.19 -4.40 -8.54
CA LEU A 75 1.49 -2.98 -8.33
C LEU A 75 2.13 -2.33 -9.57
N ALA A 76 2.90 -3.06 -10.36
CA ALA A 76 3.55 -2.59 -11.57
C ALA A 76 2.67 -2.71 -12.83
N GLU A 77 1.41 -3.14 -12.71
CA GLU A 77 0.50 -3.33 -13.84
C GLU A 77 0.30 -1.98 -14.58
N PRO A 78 0.61 -1.92 -15.90
CA PRO A 78 0.66 -0.65 -16.62
C PRO A 78 -0.68 0.10 -16.68
N GLY A 79 -1.81 -0.60 -16.82
CA GLY A 79 -3.14 0.01 -16.85
C GLY A 79 -3.50 0.64 -15.50
N ARG A 80 -3.14 -0.02 -14.39
CA ARG A 80 -3.32 0.51 -13.04
C ARG A 80 -2.49 1.80 -12.83
N LEU A 81 -1.21 1.77 -13.23
CA LEU A 81 -0.34 2.95 -13.11
C LEU A 81 -0.83 4.10 -14.00
N ALA A 82 -1.28 3.81 -15.22
CA ALA A 82 -1.87 4.82 -16.08
C ALA A 82 -3.15 5.43 -15.46
N ALA A 83 -4.02 4.60 -14.87
CA ALA A 83 -5.21 5.07 -14.15
C ALA A 83 -4.86 5.92 -12.92
N LEU A 84 -3.83 5.52 -12.16
CA LEU A 84 -3.33 6.28 -11.03
C LEU A 84 -2.80 7.66 -11.44
N HIS A 85 -2.00 7.73 -12.49
CA HIS A 85 -1.48 9.00 -13.01
C HIS A 85 -2.60 9.88 -13.58
N HIS A 86 -3.59 9.28 -14.25
CA HIS A 86 -4.77 10.01 -14.73
C HIS A 86 -5.63 10.58 -13.59
N ALA A 87 -5.65 9.90 -12.43
CA ALA A 87 -6.34 10.37 -11.23
C ALA A 87 -5.77 11.69 -10.67
N THR A 88 -4.56 12.06 -11.03
CA THR A 88 -3.86 13.31 -10.64
C THR A 88 -3.87 13.58 -9.13
N ILE A 89 -3.75 12.53 -8.32
CA ILE A 89 -3.73 12.63 -6.85
C ILE A 89 -2.33 12.52 -6.24
N LEU A 90 -1.35 12.00 -7.00
CA LEU A 90 0.05 11.93 -6.57
C LEU A 90 0.68 13.31 -6.53
N ASP A 91 1.55 13.52 -5.54
CA ASP A 91 2.39 14.73 -5.39
C ASP A 91 1.60 16.05 -5.39
N THR A 92 0.33 15.99 -5.02
CA THR A 92 -0.55 17.16 -4.98
C THR A 92 -0.71 17.65 -3.52
N PRO A 93 -1.01 18.94 -3.32
CA PRO A 93 -1.29 19.49 -2.00
C PRO A 93 -2.44 18.73 -1.28
N ALA A 94 -2.55 18.94 0.02
CA ALA A 94 -3.72 18.53 0.79
C ALA A 94 -4.98 19.21 0.24
N GLU A 95 -6.12 18.50 0.28
CA GLU A 95 -7.40 19.01 -0.20
C GLU A 95 -8.48 18.67 0.82
N GLU A 96 -9.26 19.67 1.17
CA GLU A 96 -10.29 19.59 2.20
C GLU A 96 -11.31 18.47 1.95
N SER A 97 -11.64 18.18 0.68
CA SER A 97 -12.59 17.09 0.34
C SER A 97 -12.09 15.73 0.81
N PHE A 98 -10.80 15.42 0.59
CA PHE A 98 -10.20 14.16 1.03
C PHE A 98 -9.99 14.14 2.55
N ASP A 99 -9.57 15.26 3.15
CA ASP A 99 -9.36 15.37 4.59
C ASP A 99 -10.67 15.20 5.35
N ARG A 100 -11.76 15.74 4.82
CA ARG A 100 -13.11 15.56 5.36
C ARG A 100 -13.54 14.10 5.32
N LEU A 101 -13.32 13.38 4.21
CA LEU A 101 -13.69 11.98 4.06
C LEU A 101 -12.86 11.06 4.97
N ALA A 102 -11.54 11.28 5.07
CA ALA A 102 -10.69 10.58 6.03
C ALA A 102 -11.11 10.85 7.47
N GLY A 103 -11.36 12.13 7.81
CA GLY A 103 -11.84 12.52 9.12
C GLY A 103 -13.21 11.93 9.48
N LEU A 104 -14.10 11.78 8.50
CA LEU A 104 -15.39 11.11 8.68
C LEU A 104 -15.20 9.62 8.98
N ALA A 105 -14.35 8.91 8.22
CA ALA A 105 -14.01 7.52 8.47
C ALA A 105 -13.43 7.32 9.89
N ALA A 106 -12.47 8.15 10.30
CA ALA A 106 -11.89 8.12 11.65
C ALA A 106 -12.95 8.26 12.74
N ARG A 107 -13.84 9.25 12.62
CA ARG A 107 -14.89 9.53 13.62
C ARG A 107 -15.91 8.41 13.71
N ILE A 108 -16.47 7.98 12.57
CA ILE A 108 -17.54 6.97 12.57
C ILE A 108 -17.01 5.63 13.04
N LEU A 109 -15.80 5.25 12.61
CA LEU A 109 -15.18 3.99 13.02
C LEU A 109 -14.45 4.10 14.36
N ASN A 110 -14.44 5.29 14.99
CA ASN A 110 -13.72 5.55 16.24
C ASN A 110 -12.28 5.03 16.19
N ALA A 111 -11.54 5.39 15.14
CA ALA A 111 -10.16 5.01 14.91
C ALA A 111 -9.24 6.23 15.03
N PRO A 112 -8.04 6.09 15.66
CA PRO A 112 -7.13 7.23 15.87
C PRO A 112 -6.47 7.70 14.58
N VAL A 113 -6.37 6.84 13.56
CA VAL A 113 -5.72 7.16 12.28
C VAL A 113 -6.65 6.84 11.12
N ALA A 114 -6.70 7.72 10.12
CA ALA A 114 -7.37 7.48 8.85
C ALA A 114 -6.58 8.09 7.70
N LEU A 115 -6.49 7.36 6.59
CA LEU A 115 -5.72 7.76 5.41
C LEU A 115 -6.55 7.58 4.14
N VAL A 116 -6.38 8.52 3.21
CA VAL A 116 -6.61 8.30 1.78
C VAL A 116 -5.24 8.20 1.14
N SER A 117 -4.89 7.02 0.65
CA SER A 117 -3.56 6.72 0.11
C SER A 117 -3.63 6.37 -1.38
N ALA A 118 -2.70 6.89 -2.14
CA ALA A 118 -2.40 6.46 -3.51
C ALA A 118 -1.21 5.49 -3.48
N ILE A 119 -1.28 4.37 -4.20
CA ILE A 119 -0.20 3.38 -4.24
C ILE A 119 0.48 3.42 -5.59
N ASP A 120 1.69 3.96 -5.60
CA ASP A 120 2.54 4.01 -6.79
C ASP A 120 3.32 2.69 -6.95
N ARG A 121 4.22 2.63 -7.90
CA ARG A 121 5.03 1.45 -8.19
C ARG A 121 5.96 1.06 -7.04
N ASP A 122 6.49 2.05 -6.32
CA ASP A 122 7.57 1.92 -5.33
C ASP A 122 7.29 2.62 -4.01
N ARG A 123 6.23 3.41 -3.91
CA ARG A 123 5.86 4.19 -2.71
C ARG A 123 4.36 4.27 -2.51
N GLN A 124 3.99 4.62 -1.30
CA GLN A 124 2.65 5.03 -0.91
C GLN A 124 2.64 6.55 -0.68
N PHE A 125 1.76 7.27 -1.34
CA PHE A 125 1.53 8.69 -1.13
C PHE A 125 0.25 8.90 -0.32
N PHE A 126 0.31 9.76 0.70
CA PHE A 126 -0.83 10.10 1.55
C PHE A 126 -1.53 11.35 0.99
N LYS A 127 -2.62 11.13 0.23
CA LYS A 127 -3.46 12.23 -0.26
C LYS A 127 -4.14 12.95 0.89
N SER A 128 -4.61 12.19 1.88
CA SER A 128 -5.06 12.67 3.18
C SER A 128 -4.48 11.81 4.28
N CYS A 129 -4.05 12.44 5.37
CA CYS A 129 -3.38 11.79 6.47
C CYS A 129 -3.83 12.41 7.80
N LEU A 130 -4.56 11.63 8.59
CA LEU A 130 -4.99 11.99 9.94
C LEU A 130 -4.38 11.03 10.95
N GLY A 131 -3.68 11.55 11.97
CA GLY A 131 -3.24 10.80 13.15
C GLY A 131 -1.95 10.00 12.98
N LEU A 132 -1.25 10.05 11.84
CA LEU A 132 0.08 9.45 11.72
C LEU A 132 1.13 10.29 12.50
N PRO A 133 2.19 9.63 13.04
CA PRO A 133 3.30 10.32 13.68
C PRO A 133 4.24 10.97 12.66
N GLU A 134 5.10 11.89 13.14
CA GLU A 134 6.24 12.33 12.37
C GLU A 134 7.26 11.18 12.18
N PRO A 135 7.98 11.17 11.05
CA PRO A 135 8.02 12.17 9.98
C PRO A 135 6.96 11.96 8.88
N TRP A 136 6.05 10.98 9.03
CA TRP A 136 5.12 10.54 7.97
C TRP A 136 4.08 11.58 7.60
N VAL A 137 3.59 12.34 8.60
CA VAL A 137 2.60 13.39 8.34
C VAL A 137 3.19 14.53 7.51
N THR A 138 4.45 14.90 7.77
CA THR A 138 5.15 15.95 7.01
C THR A 138 5.61 15.47 5.64
N ARG A 139 6.16 14.26 5.53
CA ARG A 139 6.62 13.67 4.26
C ARG A 139 5.49 13.36 3.30
N ARG A 140 4.33 13.03 3.84
CA ARG A 140 3.15 12.60 3.08
C ARG A 140 3.39 11.40 2.16
N GLU A 141 4.39 10.61 2.46
CA GLU A 141 4.70 9.38 1.72
C GLU A 141 5.45 8.38 2.60
N SER A 142 5.44 7.12 2.18
CA SER A 142 6.24 6.06 2.78
C SER A 142 6.70 5.06 1.72
N PRO A 143 7.83 4.37 1.92
CA PRO A 143 8.20 3.20 1.13
C PRO A 143 7.12 2.11 1.26
N LEU A 144 7.02 1.22 0.28
CA LEU A 144 6.09 0.09 0.33
C LEU A 144 6.38 -0.89 1.48
N THR A 145 7.59 -0.89 2.03
CA THR A 145 7.95 -1.62 3.25
C THR A 145 7.13 -1.21 4.49
N HIS A 146 6.52 -0.02 4.46
CA HIS A 146 5.65 0.52 5.51
C HIS A 146 4.17 0.55 5.08
N SER A 147 3.80 -0.16 4.02
CA SER A 147 2.45 -0.10 3.46
C SER A 147 1.67 -1.40 3.67
N PHE A 148 0.53 -1.32 4.34
CA PHE A 148 -0.51 -2.35 4.32
C PHE A 148 -1.43 -2.16 3.11
N CYS A 149 -1.58 -0.92 2.67
CA CYS A 149 -2.42 -0.51 1.55
C CYS A 149 -2.01 -1.17 0.22
N GLN A 150 -0.73 -1.50 0.03
CA GLN A 150 -0.27 -2.23 -1.15
C GLN A 150 -0.96 -3.58 -1.33
N HIS A 151 -1.27 -4.29 -0.23
CA HIS A 151 -1.97 -5.58 -0.27
C HIS A 151 -3.43 -5.41 -0.68
N VAL A 152 -4.09 -4.35 -0.22
CA VAL A 152 -5.47 -3.98 -0.61
C VAL A 152 -5.54 -3.69 -2.12
N VAL A 153 -4.60 -2.90 -2.62
CA VAL A 153 -4.54 -2.53 -4.04
C VAL A 153 -4.26 -3.74 -4.92
N ALA A 154 -3.29 -4.58 -4.54
CA ALA A 154 -2.94 -5.76 -5.30
C ALA A 154 -4.04 -6.84 -5.32
N ALA A 155 -4.73 -7.03 -4.19
CA ALA A 155 -5.84 -7.98 -4.09
C ALA A 155 -7.15 -7.43 -4.70
N ARG A 156 -7.30 -6.09 -4.76
CA ARG A 156 -8.56 -5.38 -5.10
C ARG A 156 -9.70 -5.71 -4.14
N GLU A 157 -9.37 -6.10 -2.94
CA GLU A 157 -10.30 -6.56 -1.90
C GLU A 157 -9.98 -5.85 -0.57
N PRO A 158 -10.95 -5.72 0.33
CA PRO A 158 -10.69 -5.20 1.66
C PRO A 158 -9.67 -6.06 2.42
N LEU A 159 -8.81 -5.38 3.17
CA LEU A 159 -7.91 -6.02 4.12
C LEU A 159 -8.37 -5.69 5.54
N VAL A 160 -8.65 -6.73 6.31
CA VAL A 160 -9.14 -6.66 7.69
C VAL A 160 -8.13 -7.33 8.60
N VAL A 161 -7.46 -6.56 9.44
CA VAL A 161 -6.42 -7.06 10.35
C VAL A 161 -6.75 -6.67 11.77
N SER A 162 -6.92 -7.67 12.63
CA SER A 162 -7.22 -7.46 14.05
C SER A 162 -5.98 -7.20 14.90
N ASP A 163 -4.87 -7.89 14.59
CA ASP A 163 -3.54 -7.67 15.18
C ASP A 163 -2.45 -8.06 14.17
N ALA A 164 -1.84 -7.07 13.58
CA ALA A 164 -0.83 -7.23 12.54
C ALA A 164 0.41 -8.00 12.98
N ARG A 165 0.73 -7.98 14.28
CA ARG A 165 1.88 -8.71 14.85
C ARG A 165 1.71 -10.22 14.81
N GLN A 166 0.46 -10.68 14.70
CA GLN A 166 0.10 -12.09 14.62
C GLN A 166 -0.18 -12.56 13.19
N ASP A 167 -0.30 -11.62 12.24
CA ASP A 167 -0.54 -11.95 10.84
C ASP A 167 0.77 -12.43 10.17
N PRO A 168 0.81 -13.65 9.60
CA PRO A 168 2.03 -14.20 9.01
C PRO A 168 2.59 -13.40 7.83
N GLN A 169 1.76 -12.63 7.13
CA GLN A 169 2.15 -11.83 5.96
C GLN A 169 2.58 -10.41 6.35
N LEU A 170 2.05 -9.88 7.46
CA LEU A 170 2.18 -8.48 7.83
C LEU A 170 3.08 -8.25 9.04
N ARG A 171 3.34 -9.25 9.88
CA ARG A 171 4.08 -9.10 11.15
C ARG A 171 5.49 -8.52 11.01
N ASP A 172 6.08 -8.64 9.82
CA ASP A 172 7.41 -8.10 9.52
C ASP A 172 7.33 -6.73 8.81
N ASN A 173 6.14 -6.15 8.62
CA ASN A 173 5.95 -4.85 8.01
C ASN A 173 6.42 -3.74 8.97
N LEU A 174 7.25 -2.83 8.46
CA LEU A 174 7.88 -1.79 9.28
C LEU A 174 6.88 -0.77 9.83
N ALA A 175 5.69 -0.62 9.24
CA ALA A 175 4.65 0.26 9.76
C ALA A 175 4.17 -0.14 11.17
N ILE A 176 4.32 -1.41 11.57
CA ILE A 176 4.01 -1.87 12.92
C ILE A 176 4.91 -1.14 13.93
N ARG A 177 6.22 -1.11 13.67
CA ARG A 177 7.21 -0.51 14.54
C ARG A 177 7.22 1.02 14.45
N ASP A 178 7.17 1.56 13.24
CA ASP A 178 7.51 2.96 12.97
C ASP A 178 6.27 3.86 12.91
N MET A 179 5.09 3.30 12.68
CA MET A 179 3.80 4.02 12.63
C MET A 179 2.81 3.54 13.70
N GLY A 180 3.13 2.47 14.43
CA GLY A 180 2.25 1.88 15.43
C GLY A 180 1.00 1.20 14.85
N VAL A 181 1.07 0.65 13.63
CA VAL A 181 -0.05 -0.03 12.98
C VAL A 181 -0.25 -1.40 13.61
N ILE A 182 -1.26 -1.54 14.47
CA ILE A 182 -1.60 -2.82 15.13
C ILE A 182 -2.85 -3.42 14.53
N ALA A 183 -3.96 -2.69 14.49
CA ALA A 183 -5.15 -3.11 13.76
C ALA A 183 -5.36 -2.23 12.54
N TYR A 184 -5.84 -2.82 11.44
CA TYR A 184 -6.00 -2.15 10.17
C TYR A 184 -7.29 -2.59 9.49
N LEU A 185 -8.02 -1.65 8.94
CA LEU A 185 -9.12 -1.88 8.03
C LEU A 185 -8.94 -0.96 6.82
N GLY A 186 -8.76 -1.54 5.64
CA GLY A 186 -8.63 -0.79 4.41
C GLY A 186 -9.45 -1.35 3.28
N VAL A 187 -9.98 -0.48 2.45
CA VAL A 187 -10.77 -0.82 1.26
C VAL A 187 -10.17 -0.19 0.01
N PRO A 188 -10.23 -0.85 -1.15
CA PRO A 188 -9.62 -0.33 -2.36
C PRO A 188 -10.42 0.85 -2.94
N LEU A 189 -9.70 1.81 -3.52
CA LEU A 189 -10.25 2.86 -4.37
C LEU A 189 -10.18 2.39 -5.82
N ILE A 190 -11.30 1.89 -6.32
CA ILE A 190 -11.40 1.29 -7.66
C ILE A 190 -12.02 2.31 -8.62
N THR A 191 -11.31 2.63 -9.70
CA THR A 191 -11.82 3.50 -10.77
C THR A 191 -12.95 2.84 -11.55
N ARG A 192 -13.65 3.60 -12.39
CA ARG A 192 -14.71 3.06 -13.26
C ARG A 192 -14.21 2.00 -14.24
N GLU A 193 -12.95 2.08 -14.62
CA GLU A 193 -12.27 1.13 -15.50
C GLU A 193 -11.81 -0.15 -14.76
N GLY A 194 -12.04 -0.23 -13.44
CA GLY A 194 -11.73 -1.40 -12.61
C GLY A 194 -10.31 -1.43 -12.06
N HIS A 195 -9.55 -0.34 -12.13
CA HIS A 195 -8.19 -0.28 -11.57
C HIS A 195 -8.20 0.21 -10.11
N ALA A 196 -7.53 -0.53 -9.23
CA ALA A 196 -7.31 -0.10 -7.85
C ALA A 196 -6.11 0.88 -7.81
N VAL A 197 -6.38 2.15 -7.54
CA VAL A 197 -5.36 3.22 -7.55
C VAL A 197 -4.86 3.58 -6.15
N GLY A 198 -5.57 3.15 -5.11
CA GLY A 198 -5.26 3.48 -3.74
C GLY A 198 -6.21 2.83 -2.75
N THR A 199 -6.24 3.37 -1.53
CA THR A 199 -7.07 2.89 -0.42
C THR A 199 -7.67 4.03 0.38
N LEU A 200 -8.87 3.79 0.94
CA LEU A 200 -9.32 4.45 2.16
C LEU A 200 -9.11 3.47 3.31
N CYS A 201 -8.39 3.86 4.35
CA CYS A 201 -8.14 2.98 5.49
C CYS A 201 -8.23 3.70 6.83
N VAL A 202 -8.47 2.89 7.87
CA VAL A 202 -8.37 3.29 9.27
C VAL A 202 -7.45 2.34 10.01
N ILE A 203 -6.75 2.87 11.02
CA ILE A 203 -5.73 2.16 11.79
C ILE A 203 -6.00 2.38 13.28
N ASP A 204 -5.73 1.35 14.08
CA ASP A 204 -5.68 1.46 15.53
C ASP A 204 -4.30 1.00 16.06
N HIS A 205 -3.86 1.60 17.17
CA HIS A 205 -2.60 1.29 17.85
C HIS A 205 -2.72 0.13 18.86
N LYS A 206 -3.86 -0.54 18.89
CA LYS A 206 -4.15 -1.71 19.71
C LYS A 206 -4.94 -2.73 18.89
N PRO A 207 -4.93 -4.02 19.31
CA PRO A 207 -5.75 -5.04 18.66
C PRO A 207 -7.23 -4.64 18.68
N ARG A 208 -7.91 -4.91 17.55
CA ARG A 208 -9.30 -4.56 17.36
C ARG A 208 -10.01 -5.54 16.45
N VAL A 209 -11.23 -5.92 16.82
CA VAL A 209 -12.13 -6.69 15.95
C VAL A 209 -12.95 -5.70 15.12
N TRP A 210 -12.90 -5.87 13.81
CA TRP A 210 -13.69 -5.11 12.86
C TRP A 210 -14.96 -5.87 12.50
N THR A 211 -16.12 -5.22 12.53
CA THR A 211 -17.40 -5.84 12.15
C THR A 211 -17.65 -5.70 10.65
N THR A 212 -18.53 -6.55 10.11
CA THR A 212 -18.96 -6.46 8.70
C THR A 212 -19.55 -5.09 8.38
N ASP A 213 -20.38 -4.54 9.28
CA ASP A 213 -20.98 -3.22 9.11
C ASP A 213 -19.92 -2.11 9.01
N GLN A 214 -18.80 -2.23 9.74
CA GLN A 214 -17.69 -1.28 9.65
C GLN A 214 -16.95 -1.38 8.32
N VAL A 215 -16.80 -2.60 7.78
CA VAL A 215 -16.22 -2.82 6.44
C VAL A 215 -17.11 -2.21 5.38
N ASP A 216 -18.42 -2.44 5.43
CA ASP A 216 -19.38 -1.94 4.45
C ASP A 216 -19.48 -0.40 4.51
N LEU A 217 -19.49 0.16 5.70
CA LEU A 217 -19.44 1.61 5.88
C LEU A 217 -18.19 2.25 5.26
N LEU A 218 -17.03 1.62 5.44
CA LEU A 218 -15.79 2.13 4.84
C LEU A 218 -15.81 2.01 3.32
N ARG A 219 -16.45 0.98 2.75
CA ARG A 219 -16.67 0.85 1.30
C ARG A 219 -17.56 1.97 0.74
N ASP A 220 -18.63 2.32 1.46
CA ASP A 220 -19.51 3.41 1.05
C ASP A 220 -18.76 4.74 1.04
N LEU A 221 -17.94 5.00 2.07
CA LEU A 221 -17.09 6.19 2.11
C LEU A 221 -16.02 6.17 0.99
N ALA A 222 -15.46 5.00 0.67
CA ALA A 222 -14.51 4.86 -0.44
C ALA A 222 -15.13 5.22 -1.80
N THR A 223 -16.41 4.91 -2.00
CA THR A 223 -17.15 5.33 -3.20
C THR A 223 -17.21 6.86 -3.32
N SER A 224 -17.34 7.57 -2.21
CA SER A 224 -17.29 9.04 -2.17
C SER A 224 -15.87 9.55 -2.52
N VAL A 225 -14.82 8.89 -2.01
CA VAL A 225 -13.41 9.22 -2.37
C VAL A 225 -13.17 9.02 -3.86
N VAL A 226 -13.63 7.92 -4.45
CA VAL A 226 -13.53 7.65 -5.90
C VAL A 226 -14.28 8.70 -6.71
N THR A 227 -15.41 9.17 -6.23
CA THR A 227 -16.16 10.25 -6.87
C THR A 227 -15.35 11.55 -6.91
N GLU A 228 -14.71 11.94 -5.80
CA GLU A 228 -13.80 13.10 -5.76
C GLU A 228 -12.63 12.94 -6.74
N ILE A 229 -12.01 11.77 -6.79
CA ILE A 229 -10.94 11.47 -7.77
C ILE A 229 -11.45 11.64 -9.19
N THR A 230 -12.64 11.13 -9.51
CA THR A 230 -13.24 11.20 -10.86
C THR A 230 -13.55 12.64 -11.26
N LEU A 231 -14.06 13.44 -10.33
CA LEU A 231 -14.39 14.86 -10.59
C LEU A 231 -13.14 15.68 -10.92
N ARG A 232 -12.01 15.39 -10.30
CA ARG A 232 -10.72 16.04 -10.61
C ARG A 232 -10.21 15.71 -12.01
N SER A 233 -10.38 14.46 -12.42
CA SER A 233 -9.88 13.95 -13.72
C SER A 233 -10.78 14.37 -14.88
N ALA A 234 -11.96 14.92 -14.62
CA ALA A 234 -12.86 15.40 -15.66
C ALA A 234 -12.33 16.69 -16.27
N PRO A 235 -12.22 16.83 -17.60
CA PRO A 235 -11.86 18.10 -18.21
C PRO A 235 -12.88 19.18 -17.86
N ASP A 236 -12.42 20.40 -17.59
CA ASP A 236 -13.19 21.59 -17.12
C ASP A 236 -14.49 21.92 -17.92
N GLY A 237 -14.74 21.23 -19.00
CA GLY A 237 -15.93 21.40 -19.85
C GLY A 237 -17.12 20.49 -19.52
N ALA A 238 -16.94 19.42 -18.73
CA ALA A 238 -18.00 18.41 -18.54
C ALA A 238 -19.07 18.80 -17.50
N LEU A 239 -18.84 19.83 -16.70
CA LEU A 239 -19.76 20.31 -15.65
C LEU A 239 -20.56 21.56 -16.03
N ARG A 240 -20.48 22.04 -17.27
CA ARG A 240 -21.39 23.11 -17.71
C ARG A 240 -22.82 22.57 -17.80
N ARG A 241 -23.62 22.90 -16.79
CA ARG A 241 -25.08 22.73 -16.82
C ARG A 241 -25.63 23.22 -18.16
N PRO A 242 -26.54 22.45 -18.83
CA PRO A 242 -27.19 22.94 -20.04
C PRO A 242 -27.91 24.26 -19.70
N ALA A 243 -27.59 25.31 -20.46
CA ALA A 243 -28.24 26.60 -20.33
C ALA A 243 -29.76 26.42 -20.45
N LYS A 244 -30.50 26.90 -19.48
CA LYS A 244 -31.96 26.95 -19.53
C LYS A 244 -32.39 27.58 -20.84
N ARG A 245 -33.00 26.81 -21.75
CA ARG A 245 -33.69 27.32 -22.93
C ARG A 245 -34.73 28.33 -22.46
N ARG A 246 -34.49 29.60 -22.74
CA ARG A 246 -35.52 30.65 -22.62
C ARG A 246 -36.67 30.25 -23.54
N ARG A 247 -37.83 29.92 -22.97
CA ARG A 247 -39.09 29.86 -23.73
C ARG A 247 -39.37 31.30 -24.17
N ASN A 248 -39.19 31.57 -25.46
CA ASN A 248 -39.80 32.75 -26.09
C ASN A 248 -41.32 32.47 -26.14
N SER A 249 -42.05 33.11 -25.26
CA SER A 249 -43.50 33.35 -25.43
C SER A 249 -43.62 34.49 -26.44
N ARG A 250 -44.06 34.18 -27.62
CA ARG A 250 -44.66 35.19 -28.53
C ARG A 250 -46.17 35.05 -28.34
N VAL A 251 -46.75 36.16 -28.00
CA VAL A 251 -48.17 36.53 -28.13
C VAL A 251 -48.53 36.61 -29.60
#